data_6957593199bd9f06e64fa870ed70ab69
#
_entry.id   6957593199bd9f06e64fa870ed70ab69
#
_cell.length_a   1.000
_cell.length_b   1.000
_cell.length_c   1.000
_cell.angle_alpha   90.00
_cell.angle_beta   90.00
_cell.angle_gamma   90.00
#
_symmetry.space_group_name_H-M   'P 1'
#
loop_
_entity.id
_entity.type
_entity.pdbx_description
1 polymer ?
#
loop_
_entity_poly.entity_id
_entity_poly.type
_entity_poly.pdbx_seq_one_letter_code
_entity_poly.pdbx_strand_id
1 'polypeptide(L)'
;MSDAYHHFREGQKRLREGMAAQATVPLEKAKKLEPGKASIREALGIAYFRLARWQEAEAEFRAIVEEFEPTDDYAHYALGRALEQQGRVAEANGHYKLASSMKPGSQAYASRVRDLDPDGSGDAEV
;
A
#
# COMPACT_ATOMS: atom_id res chain seq x y z
N MET A 1 7.86 25.48 -9.64
CA MET A 1 7.22 24.24 -9.17
C MET A 1 6.97 23.30 -10.31
N SER A 2 7.20 22.02 -10.09
CA SER A 2 6.96 21.04 -11.13
C SER A 2 5.45 20.75 -11.27
N ASP A 3 5.04 20.37 -12.47
CA ASP A 3 3.66 19.93 -12.69
C ASP A 3 3.32 18.69 -11.87
N ALA A 4 4.31 17.82 -11.63
CA ALA A 4 4.11 16.64 -10.80
C ALA A 4 3.69 17.04 -9.38
N TYR A 5 4.35 18.04 -8.81
CA TYR A 5 4.00 18.51 -7.46
C TYR A 5 2.57 19.05 -7.42
N HIS A 6 2.21 19.84 -8.43
CA HIS A 6 0.85 20.40 -8.51
C HIS A 6 -0.19 19.29 -8.60
N HIS A 7 0.02 18.31 -9.47
CA HIS A 7 -0.90 17.19 -9.60
C HIS A 7 -0.97 16.33 -8.33
N PHE A 8 0.18 16.16 -7.68
CA PHE A 8 0.23 15.41 -6.43
C PHE A 8 -0.61 16.09 -5.35
N ARG A 9 -0.46 17.41 -5.20
CA ARG A 9 -1.22 18.17 -4.21
C ARG A 9 -2.72 18.11 -4.50
N GLU A 10 -3.09 18.17 -5.79
CA GLU A 10 -4.49 18.03 -6.17
C GLU A 10 -5.03 16.66 -5.78
N GLY A 11 -4.26 15.61 -6.06
CA GLY A 11 -4.67 14.26 -5.68
C GLY A 11 -4.82 14.08 -4.18
N GLN A 12 -3.87 14.62 -3.40
CA GLN A 12 -3.97 14.57 -1.94
C GLN A 12 -5.23 15.26 -1.44
N LYS A 13 -5.55 16.40 -2.03
CA LYS A 13 -6.76 17.14 -1.66
C LYS A 13 -8.01 16.30 -1.90
N ARG A 14 -8.09 15.65 -3.07
CA ARG A 14 -9.22 14.79 -3.38
C ARG A 14 -9.34 13.62 -2.41
N LEU A 15 -8.20 13.03 -2.02
CA LEU A 15 -8.22 11.95 -1.02
C LEU A 15 -8.76 12.45 0.32
N ARG A 16 -8.33 13.63 0.77
CA ARG A 16 -8.82 14.19 2.02
C ARG A 16 -10.32 14.47 1.98
N GLU A 17 -10.84 14.78 0.79
CA GLU A 17 -12.26 15.04 0.58
C GLU A 17 -13.08 13.76 0.41
N GLY A 18 -12.44 12.61 0.48
CA GLY A 18 -13.14 11.33 0.31
C GLY A 18 -13.44 10.99 -1.15
N MET A 19 -12.75 11.64 -2.10
CA MET A 19 -13.01 11.49 -3.53
C MET A 19 -11.91 10.67 -4.18
N ALA A 20 -11.83 9.38 -3.80
CA ALA A 20 -10.74 8.52 -4.24
C ALA A 20 -10.71 8.35 -5.76
N ALA A 21 -11.87 8.19 -6.39
CA ALA A 21 -11.91 8.02 -7.84
C ALA A 21 -11.37 9.27 -8.56
N GLN A 22 -11.78 10.44 -8.12
CA GLN A 22 -11.31 11.69 -8.69
C GLN A 22 -9.84 11.92 -8.41
N ALA A 23 -9.32 11.40 -7.29
CA ALA A 23 -7.92 11.55 -6.94
C ALA A 23 -7.00 10.81 -7.90
N THR A 24 -7.45 9.69 -8.49
CA THR A 24 -6.59 8.92 -9.37
C THR A 24 -6.16 9.70 -10.61
N VAL A 25 -6.99 10.63 -11.08
CA VAL A 25 -6.68 11.36 -12.30
C VAL A 25 -5.41 12.22 -12.14
N PRO A 26 -5.36 13.18 -11.17
CA PRO A 26 -4.13 13.95 -11.01
C PRO A 26 -2.97 13.09 -10.50
N LEU A 27 -3.23 12.05 -9.70
CA LEU A 27 -2.14 11.22 -9.19
C LEU A 27 -1.48 10.41 -10.30
N GLU A 28 -2.25 9.89 -11.27
CA GLU A 28 -1.66 9.21 -12.41
C GLU A 28 -0.83 10.17 -13.27
N LYS A 29 -1.27 11.42 -13.42
CA LYS A 29 -0.48 12.43 -14.12
C LYS A 29 0.83 12.70 -13.40
N ALA A 30 0.78 12.81 -12.06
CA ALA A 30 1.98 13.03 -11.26
C ALA A 30 2.95 11.86 -11.42
N LYS A 31 2.45 10.62 -11.38
CA LYS A 31 3.27 9.43 -11.53
C LYS A 31 3.94 9.40 -12.89
N LYS A 32 3.22 9.79 -13.94
CA LYS A 32 3.77 9.81 -15.30
C LYS A 32 4.94 10.78 -15.39
N LEU A 33 4.86 11.92 -14.70
CA LEU A 33 5.91 12.93 -14.74
C LEU A 33 7.09 12.55 -13.82
N GLU A 34 6.82 11.93 -12.69
CA GLU A 34 7.88 11.53 -11.76
C GLU A 34 7.60 10.10 -11.23
N PRO A 35 7.91 9.08 -12.05
CA PRO A 35 7.55 7.70 -11.72
C PRO A 35 8.30 7.11 -10.51
N GLY A 36 9.42 7.72 -10.11
CA GLY A 36 10.22 7.27 -8.99
C GLY A 36 9.88 7.88 -7.64
N LYS A 37 8.80 8.64 -7.54
CA LYS A 37 8.43 9.28 -6.27
C LYS A 37 7.55 8.35 -5.43
N ALA A 38 8.09 7.88 -4.32
CA ALA A 38 7.36 6.98 -3.43
C ALA A 38 6.08 7.62 -2.89
N SER A 39 6.10 8.93 -2.60
CA SER A 39 4.92 9.60 -2.07
C SER A 39 3.75 9.60 -3.05
N ILE A 40 4.02 9.71 -4.34
CA ILE A 40 2.99 9.64 -5.36
C ILE A 40 2.43 8.23 -5.46
N ARG A 41 3.32 7.22 -5.43
CA ARG A 41 2.91 5.81 -5.44
C ARG A 41 2.04 5.48 -4.24
N GLU A 42 2.42 5.99 -3.06
CA GLU A 42 1.65 5.76 -1.85
C GLU A 42 0.25 6.34 -1.97
N ALA A 43 0.14 7.58 -2.44
CA ALA A 43 -1.17 8.22 -2.61
C ALA A 43 -2.04 7.45 -3.60
N LEU A 44 -1.46 6.98 -4.71
CA LEU A 44 -2.19 6.16 -5.69
C LEU A 44 -2.62 4.84 -5.08
N GLY A 45 -1.73 4.18 -4.35
CA GLY A 45 -2.07 2.92 -3.68
C GLY A 45 -3.24 3.09 -2.74
N ILE A 46 -3.25 4.16 -1.96
CA ILE A 46 -4.36 4.46 -1.05
C ILE A 46 -5.65 4.69 -1.84
N ALA A 47 -5.59 5.47 -2.92
CA ALA A 47 -6.77 5.74 -3.73
C ALA A 47 -7.33 4.44 -4.31
N TYR A 48 -6.49 3.61 -4.89
CA TYR A 48 -6.93 2.34 -5.46
C TYR A 48 -7.48 1.41 -4.38
N PHE A 49 -6.84 1.36 -3.21
CA PHE A 49 -7.33 0.53 -2.11
C PHE A 49 -8.75 0.95 -1.69
N ARG A 50 -8.99 2.25 -1.56
CA ARG A 50 -10.31 2.76 -1.20
C ARG A 50 -11.37 2.43 -2.25
N LEU A 51 -10.94 2.23 -3.50
CA LEU A 51 -11.84 1.88 -4.60
C LEU A 51 -11.99 0.37 -4.76
N ALA A 52 -11.41 -0.42 -3.86
CA ALA A 52 -11.37 -1.88 -3.93
C ALA A 52 -10.69 -2.38 -5.21
N ARG A 53 -9.77 -1.60 -5.75
CA ARG A 53 -8.97 -1.99 -6.91
C ARG A 53 -7.67 -2.58 -6.39
N TRP A 54 -7.78 -3.81 -5.89
CA TRP A 54 -6.73 -4.43 -5.09
C TRP A 54 -5.44 -4.67 -5.86
N GLN A 55 -5.54 -5.10 -7.11
CA GLN A 55 -4.35 -5.38 -7.91
C GLN A 55 -3.57 -4.10 -8.24
N GLU A 56 -4.29 -3.02 -8.49
CA GLU A 56 -3.65 -1.75 -8.77
C GLU A 56 -3.03 -1.17 -7.52
N ALA A 57 -3.70 -1.29 -6.38
CA ALA A 57 -3.11 -0.90 -5.10
C ALA A 57 -1.85 -1.71 -4.82
N GLU A 58 -1.90 -3.02 -5.03
CA GLU A 58 -0.74 -3.88 -4.85
C GLU A 58 0.44 -3.40 -5.69
N ALA A 59 0.19 -3.09 -6.95
CA ALA A 59 1.27 -2.68 -7.85
C ALA A 59 1.98 -1.42 -7.34
N GLU A 60 1.22 -0.44 -6.83
CA GLU A 60 1.82 0.79 -6.34
C GLU A 60 2.65 0.57 -5.07
N PHE A 61 2.10 -0.17 -4.10
CA PHE A 61 2.84 -0.42 -2.86
C PHE A 61 4.02 -1.37 -3.10
N ARG A 62 3.89 -2.33 -3.99
CA ARG A 62 4.99 -3.23 -4.32
C ARG A 62 6.15 -2.46 -4.96
N ALA A 63 5.85 -1.50 -5.83
CA ALA A 63 6.90 -0.67 -6.41
C ALA A 63 7.68 0.07 -5.34
N ILE A 64 7.01 0.56 -4.30
CA ILE A 64 7.71 1.26 -3.22
C ILE A 64 8.70 0.32 -2.53
N VAL A 65 8.26 -0.86 -2.10
CA VAL A 65 9.12 -1.74 -1.30
C VAL A 65 10.18 -2.45 -2.14
N GLU A 66 9.96 -2.64 -3.43
CA GLU A 66 10.92 -3.36 -4.27
C GLU A 66 11.88 -2.45 -5.01
N GLU A 67 11.48 -1.22 -5.29
CA GLU A 67 12.28 -0.34 -6.15
C GLU A 67 12.79 0.91 -5.46
N PHE A 68 12.05 1.46 -4.50
CA PHE A 68 12.37 2.78 -3.98
C PHE A 68 12.75 2.78 -2.51
N GLU A 69 11.93 2.22 -1.64
CA GLU A 69 12.13 2.27 -0.19
C GLU A 69 11.80 0.93 0.45
N PRO A 70 12.75 -0.04 0.41
CA PRO A 70 12.50 -1.37 0.99
C PRO A 70 12.19 -1.36 2.49
N THR A 71 12.57 -0.30 3.19
CA THR A 71 12.35 -0.19 4.64
C THR A 71 11.14 0.68 4.99
N ASP A 72 10.27 0.96 4.03
CA ASP A 72 9.05 1.71 4.30
C ASP A 72 8.04 0.77 4.98
N ASP A 73 7.90 0.92 6.30
CA ASP A 73 7.03 0.04 7.09
C ASP A 73 5.57 0.15 6.66
N TYR A 74 5.09 1.36 6.40
CA TYR A 74 3.71 1.54 5.97
C TYR A 74 3.45 0.87 4.62
N ALA A 75 4.40 0.97 3.68
CA ALA A 75 4.21 0.36 2.37
C ALA A 75 4.14 -1.16 2.46
N HIS A 76 4.95 -1.79 3.33
CA HIS A 76 4.81 -3.23 3.57
C HIS A 76 3.44 -3.57 4.15
N TYR A 77 3.00 -2.81 5.14
CA TYR A 77 1.69 -3.03 5.74
C TYR A 77 0.57 -2.89 4.70
N ALA A 78 0.61 -1.82 3.91
CA ALA A 78 -0.41 -1.56 2.90
C ALA A 78 -0.40 -2.61 1.78
N LEU A 79 0.80 -3.04 1.38
CA LEU A 79 0.92 -4.14 0.43
C LEU A 79 0.28 -5.40 0.98
N GLY A 80 0.54 -5.71 2.25
CA GLY A 80 -0.11 -6.84 2.92
C GLY A 80 -1.63 -6.73 2.89
N ARG A 81 -2.16 -5.53 3.15
CA ARG A 81 -3.61 -5.32 3.09
C ARG A 81 -4.18 -5.61 1.70
N ALA A 82 -3.51 -5.13 0.66
CA ALA A 82 -3.95 -5.37 -0.71
C ALA A 82 -3.86 -6.85 -1.10
N LEU A 83 -2.83 -7.54 -0.64
CA LEU A 83 -2.68 -8.98 -0.88
C LEU A 83 -3.73 -9.78 -0.14
N GLU A 84 -4.01 -9.42 1.09
CA GLU A 84 -5.03 -10.11 1.90
C GLU A 84 -6.40 -10.02 1.26
N GLN A 85 -6.74 -8.87 0.69
CA GLN A 85 -8.01 -8.69 0.00
C GLN A 85 -8.14 -9.60 -1.23
N GLN A 86 -7.01 -10.04 -1.76
CA GLN A 86 -6.99 -10.96 -2.90
C GLN A 86 -6.88 -12.42 -2.47
N GLY A 87 -6.94 -12.69 -1.17
CA GLY A 87 -6.84 -14.04 -0.65
C GLY A 87 -5.41 -14.58 -0.57
N ARG A 88 -4.42 -13.77 -0.82
CA ARG A 88 -3.00 -14.18 -0.80
C ARG A 88 -2.46 -14.00 0.62
N VAL A 89 -2.96 -14.81 1.53
CA VAL A 89 -2.78 -14.65 2.96
C VAL A 89 -1.33 -14.88 3.39
N ALA A 90 -0.67 -15.90 2.84
CA ALA A 90 0.70 -16.20 3.24
C ALA A 90 1.66 -15.08 2.84
N GLU A 91 1.52 -14.58 1.63
CA GLU A 91 2.35 -13.48 1.16
C GLU A 91 2.06 -12.21 1.96
N ALA A 92 0.78 -11.93 2.22
CA ALA A 92 0.39 -10.78 3.04
C ALA A 92 1.04 -10.85 4.43
N ASN A 93 1.02 -12.04 5.02
CA ASN A 93 1.58 -12.23 6.36
C ASN A 93 3.08 -11.94 6.39
N GLY A 94 3.80 -12.30 5.32
CA GLY A 94 5.22 -11.96 5.22
C GLY A 94 5.47 -10.46 5.30
N HIS A 95 4.65 -9.68 4.60
CA HIS A 95 4.79 -8.23 4.63
C HIS A 95 4.36 -7.63 5.96
N TYR A 96 3.34 -8.19 6.60
CA TYR A 96 2.95 -7.76 7.95
C TYR A 96 4.06 -8.00 8.97
N LYS A 97 4.74 -9.14 8.86
CA LYS A 97 5.88 -9.43 9.74
C LYS A 97 7.01 -8.42 9.53
N LEU A 98 7.29 -8.08 8.28
CA LEU A 98 8.31 -7.07 7.98
C LEU A 98 7.93 -5.72 8.58
N ALA A 99 6.69 -5.27 8.37
CA ALA A 99 6.24 -4.00 8.92
C ALA A 99 6.34 -4.00 10.46
N SER A 100 5.93 -5.09 11.09
CA SER A 100 5.97 -5.21 12.55
C SER A 100 7.39 -5.21 13.07
N SER A 101 8.32 -5.84 12.35
CA SER A 101 9.72 -5.84 12.78
C SER A 101 10.37 -4.46 12.62
N MET A 102 9.94 -3.70 11.64
CA MET A 102 10.44 -2.33 11.43
C MET A 102 9.88 -1.36 12.47
N LYS A 103 8.68 -1.62 12.96
CA LYS A 103 8.01 -0.74 13.92
C LYS A 103 7.33 -1.57 14.99
N PRO A 104 8.13 -2.11 15.95
CA PRO A 104 7.61 -3.10 16.91
C PRO A 104 6.48 -2.59 17.79
N GLY A 105 6.39 -1.28 18.02
CA GLY A 105 5.36 -0.71 18.86
C GLY A 105 4.01 -0.55 18.20
N SER A 106 3.90 -0.84 16.90
CA SER A 106 2.66 -0.61 16.19
C SER A 106 1.65 -1.73 16.42
N GLN A 107 0.56 -1.42 17.12
CA GLN A 107 -0.53 -2.37 17.32
C GLN A 107 -1.21 -2.70 15.99
N ALA A 108 -1.30 -1.73 15.08
CA ALA A 108 -1.92 -1.96 13.79
C ALA A 108 -1.19 -3.04 13.01
N TYR A 109 0.15 -3.01 13.03
CA TYR A 109 0.94 -4.00 12.30
C TYR A 109 0.93 -5.34 13.02
N ALA A 110 1.15 -5.32 14.33
CA ALA A 110 1.21 -6.56 15.11
C ALA A 110 -0.09 -7.36 15.03
N SER A 111 -1.23 -6.66 15.03
CA SER A 111 -2.52 -7.34 15.02
C SER A 111 -2.83 -8.05 13.70
N ARG A 112 -2.08 -7.74 12.64
CA ARG A 112 -2.26 -8.40 11.35
C ARG A 112 -1.41 -9.64 11.17
N VAL A 113 -0.34 -9.78 11.96
CA VAL A 113 0.54 -10.95 11.87
C VAL A 113 -0.20 -12.18 12.35
N ARG A 114 -0.08 -13.26 11.59
CA ARG A 114 -0.73 -14.53 11.92
C ARG A 114 0.28 -15.65 11.96
N ASP A 115 -0.03 -16.68 12.77
CA ASP A 115 0.64 -17.97 12.69
C ASP A 115 -0.08 -18.78 11.63
N LEU A 116 0.66 -19.21 10.61
CA LEU A 116 0.08 -19.95 9.50
C LEU A 116 0.55 -21.40 9.52
N ASP A 117 -0.30 -22.29 9.02
CA ASP A 117 0.11 -23.65 8.73
C ASP A 117 1.16 -23.66 7.64
N PRO A 118 1.95 -24.75 7.51
CA PRO A 118 2.98 -24.81 6.47
C PRO A 118 2.47 -24.57 5.05
N ASP A 119 1.17 -24.80 4.78
CA ASP A 119 0.58 -24.54 3.48
C ASP A 119 0.06 -23.12 3.34
N GLY A 120 0.24 -22.27 4.36
CA GLY A 120 -0.20 -20.88 4.32
C GLY A 120 -1.66 -20.65 4.58
N SER A 121 -2.36 -21.63 5.12
CA SER A 121 -3.81 -21.59 5.23
C SER A 121 -4.35 -20.85 6.45
N GLY A 122 -3.50 -20.30 7.29
CA GLY A 122 -3.94 -19.61 8.49
C GLY A 122 -3.97 -20.52 9.71
N ASP A 123 -4.44 -20.00 10.84
CA ASP A 123 -4.42 -20.74 12.09
C ASP A 123 -5.27 -22.00 11.99
N ALA A 124 -4.71 -23.12 12.45
CA ALA A 124 -5.38 -24.39 12.38
C ALA A 124 -6.55 -24.49 13.34
N GLU A 125 -6.46 -23.81 14.46
CA GLU A 125 -7.54 -23.88 15.40
C GLU A 125 -8.66 -22.96 14.99
N VAL A 126 -9.81 -23.36 15.10
CA VAL A 126 -10.94 -22.59 14.65
C VAL A 126 -12.18 -22.97 15.43
#